data_269beabac9e8d06bb33a233b9f6ae8d3
#
_entry.id   269beabac9e8d06bb33a233b9f6ae8d3
#
_cell.length_a   1.000
_cell.length_b   1.000
_cell.length_c   1.000
_cell.angle_alpha   90.00
_cell.angle_beta   90.00
_cell.angle_gamma   90.00
#
_symmetry.space_group_name_H-M   'P 1'
#
loop_
_entity.id
_entity.type
_entity.pdbx_description
1 polymer ?
#
loop_
_entity_poly.entity_id
_entity_poly.type
_entity_poly.pdbx_seq_one_letter_code
_entity_poly.pdbx_strand_id
1 'polypeptide(L)'
;HIDRIAGEKKPITADIFLTNYCNNRCPYCTYGRWELDAGAQAMRYEDFIIYAKRLAAMGVQGFILTGGGEPTINPDFEKIAGWLTENNFRWGMNTNFNKLVKVKPNYLKVSLDAYNNESYEQLRGVAAYEKVRENIKAYAAWKKENSPGTSLGIQQLVKEPEDVKRFYDANKDLDVDYMVFRPVES
;
A
#
# COMPACT_ATOMS: atom_id res chain seq x y z
N HIS A 1 21.52 8.69 -2.29
CA HIS A 1 20.25 9.32 -2.76
C HIS A 1 20.30 10.86 -2.65
N ILE A 2 20.70 11.42 -1.52
CA ILE A 2 20.71 12.87 -1.28
C ILE A 2 21.64 13.58 -2.26
N ASP A 3 22.85 13.08 -2.48
CA ASP A 3 23.83 13.67 -3.39
C ASP A 3 23.33 13.72 -4.84
N ARG A 4 22.59 12.70 -5.26
CA ARG A 4 21.98 12.64 -6.57
C ARG A 4 20.83 13.63 -6.74
N ILE A 5 19.96 13.79 -5.72
CA ILE A 5 18.88 14.77 -5.71
C ILE A 5 19.46 16.19 -5.77
N ALA A 6 20.51 16.45 -4.99
CA ALA A 6 21.17 17.76 -4.94
C ALA A 6 21.87 18.12 -6.27
N GLY A 7 22.47 17.11 -6.97
CA GLY A 7 23.20 17.34 -8.22
C GLY A 7 22.34 17.46 -9.48
N GLU A 8 21.37 16.55 -9.65
CA GLU A 8 20.65 16.42 -10.92
C GLU A 8 19.23 17.01 -10.91
N LYS A 9 18.65 17.32 -9.75
CA LYS A 9 17.26 17.81 -9.58
C LYS A 9 16.20 17.00 -10.33
N LYS A 10 16.40 15.67 -10.43
CA LYS A 10 15.50 14.74 -11.12
C LYS A 10 14.69 13.91 -10.12
N PRO A 11 13.43 13.60 -10.41
CA PRO A 11 12.63 12.70 -9.56
C PRO A 11 13.24 11.30 -9.57
N ILE A 12 13.32 10.66 -8.40
CA ILE A 12 13.85 9.30 -8.25
C ILE A 12 12.74 8.29 -8.07
N THR A 13 11.66 8.70 -7.40
CA THR A 13 10.50 7.85 -7.08
C THR A 13 9.23 8.59 -7.46
N ALA A 14 8.22 7.87 -7.94
CA ALA A 14 6.90 8.39 -8.22
C ALA A 14 5.84 7.59 -7.44
N ASP A 15 4.98 8.30 -6.74
CA ASP A 15 3.76 7.75 -6.16
C ASP A 15 2.67 7.75 -7.24
N ILE A 16 2.06 6.58 -7.47
CA ILE A 16 1.04 6.40 -8.51
C ILE A 16 -0.28 6.01 -7.86
N PHE A 17 -1.31 6.77 -8.16
CA PHE A 17 -2.68 6.52 -7.74
C PHE A 17 -3.41 5.79 -8.85
N LEU A 18 -3.63 4.49 -8.67
CA LEU A 18 -4.26 3.65 -9.69
C LEU A 18 -5.77 3.85 -9.75
N THR A 19 -6.37 4.31 -8.66
CA THR A 19 -7.80 4.55 -8.57
C THR A 19 -8.11 5.47 -7.39
N ASN A 20 -9.24 6.13 -7.44
CA ASN A 20 -9.82 6.85 -6.30
C ASN A 20 -10.95 6.04 -5.61
N TYR A 21 -11.25 4.82 -6.09
CA TYR A 21 -12.11 3.89 -5.36
C TYR A 21 -11.38 3.29 -4.16
N CYS A 22 -12.11 3.09 -3.05
CA CYS A 22 -11.60 2.39 -1.88
C CYS A 22 -12.71 1.51 -1.29
N ASN A 23 -12.34 0.32 -0.84
CA ASN A 23 -13.23 -0.59 -0.10
C ASN A 23 -13.18 -0.39 1.43
N ASN A 24 -12.49 0.65 1.90
CA ASN A 24 -12.55 1.15 3.27
C ASN A 24 -13.27 2.51 3.32
N ARG A 25 -13.67 2.93 4.54
CA ARG A 25 -14.35 4.21 4.81
C ARG A 25 -13.69 4.94 5.99
N CYS A 26 -12.36 5.06 5.95
CA CYS A 26 -11.59 5.64 7.05
C CYS A 26 -12.03 7.08 7.36
N PRO A 27 -12.44 7.41 8.58
CA PRO A 27 -12.97 8.74 8.92
C PRO A 27 -11.92 9.86 8.83
N TYR A 28 -10.63 9.52 8.90
CA TYR A 28 -9.50 10.46 8.78
C TYR A 28 -8.87 10.48 7.37
N CYS A 29 -9.44 9.76 6.40
CA CYS A 29 -8.91 9.75 5.05
C CYS A 29 -9.20 11.07 4.35
N THR A 30 -8.15 11.78 3.92
CA THR A 30 -8.30 13.04 3.19
C THR A 30 -8.98 12.85 1.84
N TYR A 31 -8.84 11.68 1.22
CA TYR A 31 -9.49 11.34 -0.05
C TYR A 31 -10.93 10.85 0.11
N GLY A 32 -11.30 10.32 1.27
CA GLY A 32 -12.67 9.84 1.54
C GLY A 32 -13.71 10.94 1.73
N ARG A 33 -13.27 12.20 1.87
CA ARG A 33 -14.15 13.37 1.98
C ARG A 33 -14.48 14.01 0.63
N TRP A 34 -13.79 13.62 -0.43
CA TRP A 34 -14.08 14.04 -1.78
C TRP A 34 -15.14 13.10 -2.30
N GLU A 35 -16.33 13.66 -2.56
CA GLU A 35 -17.51 12.90 -2.97
C GLU A 35 -17.15 11.89 -4.06
N LEU A 36 -17.11 10.62 -3.68
CA LEU A 36 -16.85 9.48 -4.56
C LEU A 36 -17.92 9.37 -5.69
N ASP A 37 -18.96 10.18 -5.62
CA ASP A 37 -20.13 10.12 -6.51
C ASP A 37 -19.93 10.83 -7.86
N ALA A 38 -18.90 11.65 -8.02
CA ALA A 38 -18.65 12.37 -9.27
C ALA A 38 -17.52 11.73 -10.11
N GLY A 39 -17.65 10.45 -10.46
CA GLY A 39 -16.80 9.83 -11.47
C GLY A 39 -15.50 9.27 -10.90
N ALA A 40 -15.61 8.38 -9.92
CA ALA A 40 -14.47 7.59 -9.48
C ALA A 40 -13.81 6.91 -10.70
N GLN A 41 -12.52 7.11 -10.85
CA GLN A 41 -11.78 6.68 -12.02
C GLN A 41 -10.72 5.64 -11.63
N ALA A 42 -10.55 4.68 -12.51
CA ALA A 42 -9.47 3.71 -12.44
C ALA A 42 -8.54 3.94 -13.62
N MET A 43 -7.23 4.03 -13.36
CA MET A 43 -6.21 4.12 -14.41
C MET A 43 -6.20 2.80 -15.19
N ARG A 44 -6.30 2.87 -16.50
CA ARG A 44 -6.19 1.70 -17.37
C ARG A 44 -4.73 1.30 -17.50
N TYR A 45 -4.50 0.04 -17.80
CA TYR A 45 -3.17 -0.52 -18.02
C TYR A 45 -2.38 0.26 -19.09
N GLU A 46 -3.00 0.57 -20.22
CA GLU A 46 -2.36 1.27 -21.34
C GLU A 46 -1.89 2.68 -20.94
N ASP A 47 -2.73 3.40 -20.19
CA ASP A 47 -2.41 4.74 -19.70
C ASP A 47 -1.26 4.67 -18.69
N PHE A 48 -1.28 3.69 -17.79
CA PHE A 48 -0.19 3.46 -16.84
C PHE A 48 1.16 3.27 -17.55
N ILE A 49 1.22 2.43 -18.59
CA ILE A 49 2.45 2.17 -19.35
C ILE A 49 3.02 3.46 -19.97
N ILE A 50 2.15 4.30 -20.53
CA ILE A 50 2.56 5.59 -21.12
C ILE A 50 3.19 6.48 -20.04
N TYR A 51 2.53 6.64 -18.88
CA TYR A 51 3.05 7.45 -17.78
C TYR A 51 4.33 6.87 -17.19
N ALA A 52 4.38 5.56 -16.95
CA ALA A 52 5.55 4.90 -16.38
C ALA A 52 6.79 5.07 -17.27
N LYS A 53 6.66 4.91 -18.59
CA LYS A 53 7.75 5.12 -19.54
C LYS A 53 8.22 6.58 -19.56
N ARG A 54 7.31 7.55 -19.53
CA ARG A 54 7.65 8.98 -19.46
C ARG A 54 8.38 9.32 -18.16
N LEU A 55 7.91 8.84 -17.03
CA LEU A 55 8.54 9.05 -15.73
C LEU A 55 9.95 8.41 -15.69
N ALA A 56 10.10 7.21 -16.23
CA ALA A 56 11.39 6.55 -16.35
C ALA A 56 12.38 7.37 -17.21
N ALA A 57 11.92 7.94 -18.33
CA ALA A 57 12.72 8.82 -19.15
C ALA A 57 13.15 10.11 -18.43
N MET A 58 12.36 10.56 -17.44
CA MET A 58 12.72 11.69 -16.57
C MET A 58 13.71 11.32 -15.45
N GLY A 59 14.01 10.03 -15.25
CA GLY A 59 14.95 9.53 -14.24
C GLY A 59 14.31 8.81 -13.05
N VAL A 60 13.00 8.61 -13.05
CA VAL A 60 12.31 7.80 -12.02
C VAL A 60 12.80 6.36 -12.09
N GLN A 61 13.22 5.81 -10.95
CA GLN A 61 13.75 4.47 -10.80
C GLN A 61 12.83 3.54 -10.02
N GLY A 62 11.88 4.09 -9.30
CA GLY A 62 10.96 3.34 -8.47
C GLY A 62 9.54 3.91 -8.48
N PHE A 63 8.57 3.02 -8.37
CA PHE A 63 7.15 3.35 -8.32
C PHE A 63 6.55 2.90 -7.00
N ILE A 64 5.71 3.73 -6.40
CA ILE A 64 4.93 3.35 -5.22
C ILE A 64 3.46 3.35 -5.64
N LEU A 65 2.87 2.17 -5.70
CA LEU A 65 1.44 2.02 -5.92
C LEU A 65 0.73 2.31 -4.59
N THR A 66 0.09 3.44 -4.52
CA THR A 66 -0.58 3.93 -3.31
C THR A 66 -1.84 4.67 -3.73
N GLY A 67 -2.41 5.51 -2.87
CA GLY A 67 -3.37 6.26 -3.49
C GLY A 67 -4.37 7.10 -2.84
N GLY A 68 -5.18 7.72 -3.72
CA GLY A 68 -6.45 8.29 -3.39
C GLY A 68 -7.49 7.23 -2.99
N GLY A 69 -7.36 6.00 -3.53
CA GLY A 69 -8.15 4.82 -3.21
C GLY A 69 -7.29 3.61 -2.84
N GLU A 70 -7.85 2.42 -2.95
CA GLU A 70 -7.15 1.16 -2.72
C GLU A 70 -6.59 0.60 -4.04
N PRO A 71 -5.26 0.49 -4.21
CA PRO A 71 -4.67 0.06 -5.48
C PRO A 71 -5.17 -1.31 -5.97
N THR A 72 -5.38 -2.26 -5.05
CA THR A 72 -5.71 -3.65 -5.38
C THR A 72 -7.11 -3.85 -5.96
N ILE A 73 -7.99 -2.84 -5.87
CA ILE A 73 -9.32 -2.89 -6.47
C ILE A 73 -9.36 -2.29 -7.89
N ASN A 74 -8.27 -1.71 -8.36
CA ASN A 74 -8.17 -1.34 -9.77
C ASN A 74 -8.28 -2.62 -10.63
N PRO A 75 -9.14 -2.66 -11.66
CA PRO A 75 -9.33 -3.86 -12.50
C PRO A 75 -8.05 -4.35 -13.19
N ASP A 76 -7.15 -3.44 -13.53
CA ASP A 76 -5.90 -3.74 -14.21
C ASP A 76 -4.70 -3.86 -13.25
N PHE A 77 -4.93 -3.85 -11.93
CA PHE A 77 -3.86 -3.88 -10.92
C PHE A 77 -2.84 -5.00 -11.17
N GLU A 78 -3.31 -6.23 -11.40
CA GLU A 78 -2.41 -7.39 -11.56
C GLU A 78 -1.58 -7.29 -12.83
N LYS A 79 -2.15 -6.76 -13.92
CA LYS A 79 -1.41 -6.49 -15.16
C LYS A 79 -0.33 -5.43 -14.96
N ILE A 80 -0.67 -4.33 -14.25
CA ILE A 80 0.26 -3.25 -13.92
C ILE A 80 1.41 -3.77 -13.05
N ALA A 81 1.09 -4.51 -11.98
CA ALA A 81 2.08 -5.09 -11.08
C ALA A 81 3.00 -6.10 -11.81
N GLY A 82 2.43 -6.92 -12.68
CA GLY A 82 3.16 -7.86 -13.55
C GLY A 82 4.14 -7.11 -14.45
N TRP A 83 3.67 -6.08 -15.14
CA TRP A 83 4.50 -5.29 -16.04
C TRP A 83 5.68 -4.60 -15.31
N LEU A 84 5.44 -4.04 -14.14
CA LEU A 84 6.51 -3.43 -13.33
C LEU A 84 7.60 -4.45 -12.98
N THR A 85 7.19 -5.67 -12.60
CA THR A 85 8.10 -6.76 -12.25
C THR A 85 8.88 -7.26 -13.48
N GLU A 86 8.21 -7.51 -14.60
CA GLU A 86 8.78 -8.01 -15.85
C GLU A 86 9.78 -7.02 -16.49
N ASN A 87 9.52 -5.72 -16.32
CA ASN A 87 10.42 -4.67 -16.81
C ASN A 87 11.48 -4.23 -15.79
N ASN A 88 11.66 -5.00 -14.69
CA ASN A 88 12.67 -4.77 -13.67
C ASN A 88 12.62 -3.40 -12.99
N PHE A 89 11.44 -2.78 -12.91
CA PHE A 89 11.28 -1.58 -12.11
C PHE A 89 11.29 -1.92 -10.62
N ARG A 90 11.91 -1.08 -9.82
CA ARG A 90 11.71 -1.12 -8.38
C ARG A 90 10.32 -0.59 -8.08
N TRP A 91 9.53 -1.35 -7.33
CA TRP A 91 8.21 -0.88 -6.95
C TRP A 91 7.78 -1.42 -5.60
N GLY A 92 6.93 -0.66 -4.96
CA GLY A 92 6.31 -1.04 -3.70
C GLY A 92 4.85 -0.67 -3.68
N MET A 93 4.13 -1.12 -2.67
CA MET A 93 2.73 -0.75 -2.52
C MET A 93 2.34 -0.52 -1.06
N ASN A 94 1.41 0.43 -0.88
CA ASN A 94 0.67 0.64 0.35
C ASN A 94 -0.78 0.21 0.09
N THR A 95 -1.35 -0.64 0.95
CA THR A 95 -2.66 -1.25 0.74
C THR A 95 -3.40 -1.45 2.05
N ASN A 96 -4.73 -1.43 2.03
CA ASN A 96 -5.55 -1.89 3.15
C ASN A 96 -5.63 -3.42 3.23
N PHE A 97 -5.26 -4.10 2.16
CA PHE A 97 -5.14 -5.55 2.03
C PHE A 97 -6.43 -6.35 2.31
N ASN A 98 -7.60 -5.74 2.15
CA ASN A 98 -8.88 -6.44 2.18
C ASN A 98 -9.05 -7.43 1.01
N LYS A 99 -8.29 -7.24 -0.06
CA LYS A 99 -8.16 -8.18 -1.18
C LYS A 99 -6.76 -8.79 -1.14
N LEU A 100 -6.67 -10.11 -1.03
CA LEU A 100 -5.40 -10.81 -1.17
C LEU A 100 -4.95 -10.75 -2.64
N VAL A 101 -3.72 -10.29 -2.85
CA VAL A 101 -3.04 -10.30 -4.15
C VAL A 101 -1.68 -10.96 -4.01
N LYS A 102 -1.28 -11.75 -5.01
CA LYS A 102 0.00 -12.48 -5.02
C LYS A 102 0.93 -11.85 -6.05
N VAL A 103 1.52 -10.72 -5.68
CA VAL A 103 2.42 -9.91 -6.51
C VAL A 103 3.82 -9.81 -5.89
N LYS A 104 4.82 -9.39 -6.64
CA LYS A 104 6.25 -9.41 -6.27
C LYS A 104 6.86 -8.00 -6.20
N PRO A 105 6.38 -7.12 -5.30
CA PRO A 105 7.01 -5.81 -5.08
C PRO A 105 8.31 -5.92 -4.29
N ASN A 106 9.13 -4.87 -4.29
CA ASN A 106 10.24 -4.76 -3.35
C ASN A 106 9.76 -4.62 -1.90
N TYR A 107 8.62 -3.92 -1.69
CA TYR A 107 7.93 -3.91 -0.40
C TYR A 107 6.41 -3.91 -0.57
N LEU A 108 5.72 -4.54 0.36
CA LEU A 108 4.29 -4.49 0.55
C LEU A 108 4.01 -4.04 1.98
N LYS A 109 3.37 -2.88 2.13
CA LYS A 109 3.03 -2.33 3.44
C LYS A 109 1.52 -2.31 3.63
N VAL A 110 1.03 -3.07 4.61
CA VAL A 110 -0.39 -3.15 4.95
C VAL A 110 -0.73 -2.08 5.98
N SER A 111 -1.69 -1.24 5.65
CA SER A 111 -2.26 -0.26 6.56
C SER A 111 -3.28 -0.94 7.48
N LEU A 112 -2.80 -1.65 8.52
CA LEU A 112 -3.65 -2.43 9.44
C LEU A 112 -4.31 -1.55 10.51
N ASP A 113 -3.52 -0.70 11.17
CA ASP A 113 -3.90 0.32 12.16
C ASP A 113 -4.72 -0.15 13.38
N ALA A 114 -4.93 -1.44 13.57
CA ALA A 114 -5.83 -1.96 14.57
C ALA A 114 -5.28 -3.17 15.33
N TYR A 115 -5.87 -3.47 16.47
CA TYR A 115 -5.54 -4.58 17.33
C TYR A 115 -6.73 -5.53 17.62
N ASN A 116 -7.92 -5.22 17.08
CA ASN A 116 -9.11 -6.06 17.08
C ASN A 116 -10.14 -5.54 16.05
N ASN A 117 -11.26 -6.25 15.86
CA ASN A 117 -12.30 -5.86 14.92
C ASN A 117 -12.94 -4.51 15.23
N GLU A 118 -13.17 -4.20 16.51
CA GLU A 118 -13.76 -2.92 16.93
C GLU A 118 -12.87 -1.74 16.57
N SER A 119 -11.58 -1.81 16.93
CA SER A 119 -10.63 -0.75 16.60
C SER A 119 -10.40 -0.62 15.08
N TYR A 120 -10.48 -1.73 14.34
CA TYR A 120 -10.40 -1.70 12.87
C TYR A 120 -11.60 -0.99 12.27
N GLU A 121 -12.83 -1.32 12.72
CA GLU A 121 -14.04 -0.69 12.25
C GLU A 121 -14.06 0.81 12.55
N GLN A 122 -13.64 1.20 13.76
CA GLN A 122 -13.51 2.61 14.14
C GLN A 122 -12.51 3.39 13.27
N LEU A 123 -11.38 2.77 12.90
CA LEU A 123 -10.30 3.43 12.17
C LEU A 123 -10.42 3.25 10.65
N ARG A 124 -11.02 2.17 10.18
CA ARG A 124 -11.08 1.82 8.75
C ARG A 124 -12.49 1.87 8.17
N GLY A 125 -13.51 2.01 9.03
CA GLY A 125 -14.91 2.16 8.63
C GLY A 125 -15.55 0.88 8.08
N VAL A 126 -14.92 -0.28 8.28
CA VAL A 126 -15.39 -1.60 7.85
C VAL A 126 -14.93 -2.66 8.85
N ALA A 127 -15.70 -3.73 9.04
CA ALA A 127 -15.35 -4.85 9.92
C ALA A 127 -14.54 -5.91 9.13
N ALA A 128 -13.23 -5.76 9.05
CA ALA A 128 -12.39 -6.65 8.24
C ALA A 128 -11.03 -7.04 8.87
N TYR A 129 -10.85 -6.83 10.17
CA TYR A 129 -9.57 -7.08 10.84
C TYR A 129 -9.07 -8.51 10.66
N GLU A 130 -9.88 -9.50 11.00
CA GLU A 130 -9.47 -10.90 10.89
C GLU A 130 -9.18 -11.30 9.44
N LYS A 131 -10.02 -10.85 8.50
CA LYS A 131 -9.78 -11.09 7.07
C LYS A 131 -8.44 -10.52 6.59
N VAL A 132 -8.09 -9.32 7.03
CA VAL A 132 -6.80 -8.71 6.66
C VAL A 132 -5.65 -9.49 7.27
N ARG A 133 -5.76 -9.93 8.53
CA ARG A 133 -4.75 -10.78 9.18
C ARG A 133 -4.56 -12.12 8.44
N GLU A 134 -5.67 -12.76 8.04
CA GLU A 134 -5.62 -13.98 7.23
C GLU A 134 -4.92 -13.74 5.89
N ASN A 135 -5.22 -12.64 5.22
CA ASN A 135 -4.55 -12.26 3.98
C ASN A 135 -3.05 -12.02 4.19
N ILE A 136 -2.65 -11.37 5.29
CA ILE A 136 -1.23 -11.17 5.64
C ILE A 136 -0.54 -12.52 5.84
N LYS A 137 -1.13 -13.44 6.61
CA LYS A 137 -0.59 -14.79 6.83
C LYS A 137 -0.46 -15.58 5.53
N ALA A 138 -1.48 -15.54 4.69
CA ALA A 138 -1.47 -16.21 3.38
C ALA A 138 -0.41 -15.63 2.44
N TYR A 139 -0.24 -14.31 2.42
CA TYR A 139 0.81 -13.67 1.60
C TYR A 139 2.20 -13.95 2.17
N ALA A 140 2.39 -13.92 3.49
CA ALA A 140 3.66 -14.22 4.14
C ALA A 140 4.15 -15.64 3.80
N ALA A 141 3.24 -16.63 3.86
CA ALA A 141 3.55 -17.99 3.44
C ALA A 141 3.92 -18.08 1.95
N TRP A 142 3.13 -17.45 1.09
CA TRP A 142 3.35 -17.45 -0.36
C TRP A 142 4.67 -16.75 -0.75
N LYS A 143 5.00 -15.62 -0.12
CA LYS A 143 6.20 -14.85 -0.47
C LYS A 143 7.49 -15.61 -0.21
N LYS A 144 7.54 -16.49 0.80
CA LYS A 144 8.74 -17.27 1.13
C LYS A 144 9.26 -18.07 -0.06
N GLU A 145 8.36 -18.62 -0.85
CA GLU A 145 8.70 -19.45 -2.01
C GLU A 145 8.77 -18.64 -3.31
N ASN A 146 7.86 -17.66 -3.46
CA ASN A 146 7.62 -17.02 -4.75
C ASN A 146 8.25 -15.63 -4.89
N SER A 147 8.52 -14.95 -3.77
CA SER A 147 9.09 -13.60 -3.73
C SER A 147 9.84 -13.33 -2.43
N PRO A 148 10.91 -14.08 -2.12
CA PRO A 148 11.64 -13.95 -0.85
C PRO A 148 12.29 -12.57 -0.67
N GLY A 149 12.51 -11.83 -1.75
CA GLY A 149 13.04 -10.48 -1.72
C GLY A 149 12.02 -9.39 -1.40
N THR A 150 10.72 -9.71 -1.32
CA THR A 150 9.70 -8.74 -0.90
C THR A 150 9.76 -8.49 0.60
N SER A 151 9.88 -7.23 1.00
CA SER A 151 9.74 -6.82 2.40
C SER A 151 8.26 -6.60 2.74
N LEU A 152 7.69 -7.43 3.62
CA LEU A 152 6.30 -7.34 4.07
C LEU A 152 6.24 -6.60 5.40
N GLY A 153 5.46 -5.54 5.47
CA GLY A 153 5.27 -4.78 6.69
C GLY A 153 3.82 -4.46 7.01
N ILE A 154 3.57 -4.16 8.28
CA ILE A 154 2.29 -3.61 8.75
C ILE A 154 2.51 -2.24 9.38
N GLN A 155 1.51 -1.37 9.26
CA GLN A 155 1.55 -0.01 9.79
C GLN A 155 0.43 0.22 10.77
N GLN A 156 0.71 1.04 11.79
CA GLN A 156 -0.28 1.64 12.68
C GLN A 156 -0.15 3.17 12.68
N LEU A 157 -1.29 3.85 12.62
CA LEU A 157 -1.44 5.23 13.01
C LEU A 157 -1.62 5.30 14.53
N VAL A 158 -0.71 6.00 15.21
CA VAL A 158 -0.63 6.08 16.68
C VAL A 158 -1.25 7.40 17.13
N LYS A 159 -2.26 7.33 18.00
CA LYS A 159 -2.82 8.49 18.68
C LYS A 159 -2.22 8.64 20.07
N GLU A 160 -2.13 7.53 20.80
CA GLU A 160 -1.61 7.49 22.16
C GLU A 160 -0.46 6.47 22.25
N PRO A 161 0.55 6.69 23.12
CA PRO A 161 1.69 5.77 23.26
C PRO A 161 1.30 4.32 23.54
N GLU A 162 0.22 4.10 24.27
CA GLU A 162 -0.31 2.77 24.63
C GLU A 162 -0.79 1.97 23.42
N ASP A 163 -1.18 2.66 22.34
CA ASP A 163 -1.62 2.01 21.11
C ASP A 163 -0.50 1.18 20.48
N VAL A 164 0.74 1.61 20.61
CA VAL A 164 1.92 0.88 20.11
C VAL A 164 1.99 -0.50 20.73
N LYS A 165 1.86 -0.58 22.08
CA LYS A 165 1.93 -1.84 22.79
C LYS A 165 0.74 -2.75 22.43
N ARG A 166 -0.47 -2.21 22.39
CA ARG A 166 -1.69 -2.95 22.03
C ARG A 166 -1.59 -3.55 20.64
N PHE A 167 -1.15 -2.74 19.67
CA PHE A 167 -0.96 -3.19 18.29
C PHE A 167 0.10 -4.27 18.18
N TYR A 168 1.26 -4.08 18.83
CA TYR A 168 2.33 -5.05 18.81
C TYR A 168 1.86 -6.38 19.42
N ASP A 169 1.27 -6.37 20.62
CA ASP A 169 0.83 -7.59 21.30
C ASP A 169 -0.23 -8.36 20.49
N ALA A 170 -1.13 -7.66 19.81
CA ALA A 170 -2.17 -8.26 18.99
C ALA A 170 -1.69 -8.82 17.64
N ASN A 171 -0.56 -8.33 17.12
CA ASN A 171 -0.10 -8.63 15.77
C ASN A 171 1.30 -9.26 15.68
N LYS A 172 1.98 -9.52 16.82
CA LYS A 172 3.32 -10.13 16.88
C LYS A 172 3.39 -11.58 16.37
N ASP A 173 2.23 -12.23 16.22
CA ASP A 173 2.13 -13.57 15.61
C ASP A 173 2.11 -13.52 14.06
N LEU A 174 2.00 -12.33 13.47
CA LEU A 174 2.09 -12.18 12.03
C LEU A 174 3.55 -12.25 11.59
N ASP A 175 3.81 -13.09 10.59
CA ASP A 175 5.14 -13.26 10.00
C ASP A 175 5.43 -12.13 9.02
N VAL A 176 5.75 -10.96 9.58
CA VAL A 176 6.08 -9.74 8.85
C VAL A 176 7.51 -9.32 9.12
N ASP A 177 8.16 -8.68 8.14
CA ASP A 177 9.56 -8.28 8.25
C ASP A 177 9.73 -7.00 9.10
N TYR A 178 8.67 -6.16 9.20
CA TYR A 178 8.72 -4.94 10.00
C TYR A 178 7.33 -4.42 10.39
N MET A 179 7.29 -3.61 11.45
CA MET A 179 6.12 -2.83 11.88
C MET A 179 6.49 -1.34 11.87
N VAL A 180 5.59 -0.49 11.35
CA VAL A 180 5.76 0.96 11.30
C VAL A 180 4.72 1.63 12.19
N PHE A 181 5.16 2.52 13.05
CA PHE A 181 4.32 3.35 13.90
C PHE A 181 4.44 4.80 13.45
N ARG A 182 3.33 5.40 13.07
CA ARG A 182 3.29 6.79 12.59
C ARG A 182 2.36 7.60 13.47
N PRO A 183 2.79 8.74 14.01
CA PRO A 183 1.88 9.63 14.72
C PRO A 183 0.78 10.13 13.76
N VAL A 184 -0.42 10.31 14.30
CA VAL A 184 -1.48 11.02 13.58
C VAL A 184 -1.08 12.48 13.57
N GLU A 185 -0.87 13.06 12.40
CA GLU A 185 -0.65 14.49 12.25
C GLU A 185 -1.95 15.22 12.57
N SER A 186 -1.88 16.15 13.52
CA SER A 186 -3.00 17.00 13.97
C SER A 186 -3.25 18.16 13.00
#